data_4f4c440c07780865857be2d2cde611d2
#
_entry.id   4f4c440c07780865857be2d2cde611d2
#
_cell.length_a   1.000
_cell.length_b   1.000
_cell.length_c   1.000
_cell.angle_alpha   90.00
_cell.angle_beta   90.00
_cell.angle_gamma   90.00
#
_symmetry.space_group_name_H-M   'P 1'
#
loop_
_entity.id
_entity.type
_entity.pdbx_description
1 polymer ?
#
loop_
_entity_poly.entity_id
_entity_poly.type
_entity_poly.pdbx_seq_one_letter_code
_entity_poly.pdbx_strand_id
1 'polypeptide(L)'
;RYLVLSFSFILLILFFLNLGNFLDISQEPRKTELIVCLGGGEKNLRIEKSISIYQNGNLLLITGGTEFTIKNPMKDDRISYLAKYPNIKYEYNPSLKNTADELIFIKKIIKNNNYKSITIVSDPYHTRRIEILANLFDFKKSGIELNIIGTDLNWWNKSNYYKEKKAIKAAFTELIKIPYNFIKY
;
A
#
# COMPACT_ATOMS: atom_id res chain seq x y z
N ARG A 1 -22.94 18.85 -31.59
CA ARG A 1 -22.90 19.12 -30.14
C ARG A 1 -23.34 17.88 -29.31
N TYR A 2 -24.47 17.23 -29.65
CA TYR A 2 -24.95 16.04 -28.96
C TYR A 2 -24.00 14.83 -29.09
N LEU A 3 -23.38 14.62 -30.27
CA LEU A 3 -22.39 13.53 -30.45
C LEU A 3 -21.20 13.66 -29.55
N VAL A 4 -20.68 14.87 -29.31
CA VAL A 4 -19.55 15.11 -28.39
C VAL A 4 -19.95 14.80 -26.94
N LEU A 5 -21.16 15.23 -26.52
CA LEU A 5 -21.66 14.95 -25.18
C LEU A 5 -21.86 13.45 -24.95
N SER A 6 -22.46 12.75 -25.95
CA SER A 6 -22.65 11.30 -25.86
C SER A 6 -21.32 10.54 -25.79
N PHE A 7 -20.33 10.95 -26.59
CA PHE A 7 -19.00 10.36 -26.57
C PHE A 7 -18.29 10.58 -25.23
N SER A 8 -18.34 11.81 -24.70
CA SER A 8 -17.76 12.13 -23.39
C SER A 8 -18.41 11.32 -22.26
N PHE A 9 -19.72 11.10 -22.33
CA PHE A 9 -20.45 10.30 -21.35
C PHE A 9 -20.06 8.82 -21.40
N ILE A 10 -19.89 8.26 -22.61
CA ILE A 10 -19.39 6.89 -22.79
C ILE A 10 -17.98 6.74 -22.21
N LEU A 11 -17.07 7.67 -22.47
CA LEU A 11 -15.72 7.66 -21.92
C LEU A 11 -15.73 7.69 -20.38
N LEU A 12 -16.60 8.49 -19.78
CA LEU A 12 -16.76 8.57 -18.34
C LEU A 12 -17.23 7.23 -17.74
N ILE A 13 -18.20 6.58 -18.38
CA ILE A 13 -18.67 5.24 -17.97
C ILE A 13 -17.53 4.23 -18.07
N LEU A 14 -16.81 4.19 -19.19
CA LEU A 14 -15.69 3.27 -19.38
C LEU A 14 -14.57 3.51 -18.35
N PHE A 15 -14.25 4.77 -18.07
CA PHE A 15 -13.30 5.11 -16.99
C PHE A 15 -13.78 4.56 -15.66
N PHE A 16 -15.05 4.77 -15.33
CA PHE A 16 -15.65 4.31 -14.08
C PHE A 16 -15.61 2.78 -13.96
N LEU A 17 -15.97 2.06 -15.01
CA LEU A 17 -15.94 0.60 -15.02
C LEU A 17 -14.52 0.05 -14.86
N ASN A 18 -13.50 0.79 -15.31
CA ASN A 18 -12.09 0.38 -15.24
C ASN A 18 -11.32 0.95 -14.04
N LEU A 19 -11.95 1.79 -13.21
CA LEU A 19 -11.27 2.43 -12.08
C LEU A 19 -10.66 1.41 -11.08
N GLY A 20 -11.33 0.29 -10.84
CA GLY A 20 -10.78 -0.75 -9.98
C GLY A 20 -9.49 -1.36 -10.53
N ASN A 21 -9.42 -1.63 -11.83
CA ASN A 21 -8.20 -2.12 -12.50
C ASN A 21 -7.08 -1.05 -12.52
N PHE A 22 -7.44 0.22 -12.61
CA PHE A 22 -6.48 1.31 -12.50
C PHE A 22 -5.88 1.40 -11.11
N LEU A 23 -6.67 1.23 -10.05
CA LEU A 23 -6.23 1.37 -8.67
C LEU A 23 -5.47 0.17 -8.15
N ASP A 24 -5.88 -1.04 -8.53
CA ASP A 24 -5.31 -2.29 -8.06
C ASP A 24 -4.30 -2.86 -9.07
N ILE A 25 -3.05 -2.56 -8.81
CA ILE A 25 -1.88 -3.06 -9.56
C ILE A 25 -1.09 -4.07 -8.74
N SER A 26 -1.76 -4.75 -7.81
CA SER A 26 -1.14 -5.78 -6.99
C SER A 26 -0.35 -6.78 -7.84
N GLN A 27 0.85 -7.08 -7.39
CA GLN A 27 1.79 -7.98 -8.05
C GLN A 27 1.89 -9.30 -7.28
N GLU A 28 2.38 -10.33 -7.95
CA GLU A 28 2.74 -11.58 -7.28
C GLU A 28 3.95 -11.40 -6.36
N PRO A 29 3.99 -12.14 -5.23
CA PRO A 29 5.12 -12.09 -4.31
C PRO A 29 6.45 -12.44 -5.00
N ARG A 30 7.48 -11.63 -4.71
CA ARG A 30 8.86 -11.89 -5.15
C ARG A 30 9.77 -11.90 -3.93
N LYS A 31 10.90 -12.57 -4.06
CA LYS A 31 11.95 -12.51 -3.04
C LYS A 31 12.58 -11.12 -3.06
N THR A 32 12.57 -10.42 -1.92
CA THR A 32 13.14 -9.08 -1.75
C THR A 32 13.88 -9.01 -0.42
N GLU A 33 14.78 -8.04 -0.25
CA GLU A 33 15.60 -7.90 0.96
C GLU A 33 14.82 -7.30 2.13
N LEU A 34 13.88 -6.40 1.84
CA LEU A 34 13.04 -5.72 2.83
C LEU A 34 11.55 -5.97 2.52
N ILE A 35 10.79 -6.34 3.54
CA ILE A 35 9.32 -6.41 3.48
C ILE A 35 8.77 -5.29 4.34
N VAL A 36 7.83 -4.52 3.80
CA VAL A 36 7.20 -3.40 4.48
C VAL A 36 5.71 -3.64 4.63
N CYS A 37 5.24 -3.68 5.86
CA CYS A 37 3.82 -3.67 6.22
C CYS A 37 3.39 -2.22 6.48
N LEU A 38 2.70 -1.59 5.53
CA LEU A 38 2.21 -0.21 5.70
C LEU A 38 1.13 -0.11 6.77
N GLY A 39 1.05 1.06 7.39
CA GLY A 39 0.02 1.38 8.36
C GLY A 39 -1.40 1.42 7.79
N GLY A 40 -2.40 1.23 8.65
CA GLY A 40 -3.82 1.21 8.28
C GLY A 40 -4.30 -0.16 7.78
N GLY A 41 -5.38 -0.16 7.00
CA GLY A 41 -6.02 -1.39 6.51
C GLY A 41 -7.00 -2.02 7.50
N GLU A 42 -7.50 -3.20 7.16
CA GLU A 42 -8.41 -3.96 8.01
C GLU A 42 -7.65 -4.92 8.92
N LYS A 43 -7.90 -4.80 10.22
CA LYS A 43 -7.36 -5.70 11.26
C LYS A 43 -5.89 -6.06 10.98
N ASN A 44 -5.62 -7.36 10.90
CA ASN A 44 -4.27 -7.90 10.73
C ASN A 44 -3.92 -8.30 9.28
N LEU A 45 -4.78 -8.03 8.28
CA LEU A 45 -4.58 -8.56 6.92
C LEU A 45 -3.22 -8.20 6.31
N ARG A 46 -2.74 -6.96 6.53
CA ARG A 46 -1.43 -6.55 6.01
C ARG A 46 -0.28 -7.26 6.70
N ILE A 47 -0.34 -7.41 8.02
CA ILE A 47 0.71 -8.13 8.76
C ILE A 47 0.66 -9.63 8.45
N GLU A 48 -0.51 -10.24 8.32
CA GLU A 48 -0.67 -11.64 7.90
C GLU A 48 -0.07 -11.87 6.52
N LYS A 49 -0.38 -11.01 5.54
CA LYS A 49 0.20 -11.08 4.20
C LYS A 49 1.72 -10.88 4.23
N SER A 50 2.22 -9.94 5.05
CA SER A 50 3.66 -9.71 5.20
C SER A 50 4.38 -10.92 5.78
N ILE A 51 3.78 -11.59 6.76
CA ILE A 51 4.33 -12.83 7.37
C ILE A 51 4.32 -13.98 6.37
N SER A 52 3.24 -14.12 5.58
CA SER A 52 3.11 -15.22 4.61
C SER A 52 4.19 -15.21 3.52
N ILE A 53 4.75 -14.03 3.22
CA ILE A 53 5.82 -13.86 2.22
C ILE A 53 7.21 -13.71 2.86
N TYR A 54 7.30 -13.69 4.20
CA TYR A 54 8.55 -13.54 4.92
C TYR A 54 9.45 -14.78 4.72
N GLN A 55 10.73 -14.52 4.47
CA GLN A 55 11.76 -15.56 4.36
C GLN A 55 12.90 -15.24 5.33
N ASN A 56 13.58 -16.27 5.82
CA ASN A 56 14.74 -16.08 6.69
C ASN A 56 15.80 -15.20 6.00
N GLY A 57 16.21 -14.14 6.69
CA GLY A 57 17.16 -13.15 6.17
C GLY A 57 16.50 -11.83 5.73
N ASN A 58 15.16 -11.77 5.56
CA ASN A 58 14.47 -10.50 5.38
C ASN A 58 14.43 -9.70 6.68
N LEU A 59 14.30 -8.38 6.56
CA LEU A 59 13.79 -7.51 7.61
C LEU A 59 12.32 -7.21 7.32
N LEU A 60 11.45 -7.31 8.33
CA LEU A 60 10.08 -6.85 8.26
C LEU A 60 9.98 -5.46 8.91
N LEU A 61 9.67 -4.44 8.12
CA LEU A 61 9.43 -3.09 8.59
C LEU A 61 7.93 -2.85 8.72
N ILE A 62 7.46 -2.52 9.92
CA ILE A 62 6.07 -2.17 10.20
C ILE A 62 5.99 -0.67 10.41
N THR A 63 5.19 0.02 9.58
CA THR A 63 5.08 1.47 9.58
C THR A 63 3.68 1.95 9.91
N GLY A 64 3.58 3.24 10.27
CA GLY A 64 2.33 3.91 10.54
C GLY A 64 1.54 3.35 11.74
N GLY A 65 0.84 4.22 12.41
CA GLY A 65 0.03 3.87 13.58
C GLY A 65 -1.04 4.93 13.84
N THR A 66 -1.78 4.72 14.91
CA THR A 66 -2.73 5.69 15.46
C THR A 66 -2.08 6.44 16.62
N GLU A 67 -2.68 7.54 17.08
CA GLU A 67 -2.20 8.22 18.30
C GLU A 67 -2.14 7.28 19.50
N PHE A 68 -3.05 6.31 19.58
CA PHE A 68 -3.08 5.31 20.62
C PHE A 68 -1.87 4.37 20.53
N THR A 69 -1.56 3.83 19.35
CA THR A 69 -0.42 2.91 19.17
C THR A 69 0.93 3.63 19.23
N ILE A 70 0.99 4.92 18.92
CA ILE A 70 2.18 5.75 19.15
C ILE A 70 2.51 5.82 20.64
N LYS A 71 1.48 6.04 21.48
CA LYS A 71 1.64 6.08 22.95
C LYS A 71 1.80 4.70 23.59
N ASN A 72 1.25 3.67 22.95
CA ASN A 72 1.22 2.29 23.46
C ASN A 72 1.64 1.29 22.36
N PRO A 73 2.93 1.26 21.96
CA PRO A 73 3.38 0.43 20.83
C PRO A 73 3.03 -1.05 20.96
N MET A 74 3.11 -1.61 22.19
CA MET A 74 2.80 -3.02 22.48
C MET A 74 1.30 -3.36 22.38
N LYS A 75 0.43 -2.36 22.27
CA LYS A 75 -1.02 -2.54 22.07
C LYS A 75 -1.44 -2.42 20.61
N ASP A 76 -0.49 -2.35 19.69
CA ASP A 76 -0.78 -2.48 18.25
C ASP A 76 -1.09 -3.95 17.95
N ASP A 77 -2.26 -4.20 17.38
CA ASP A 77 -2.71 -5.55 17.03
C ASP A 77 -1.71 -6.28 16.13
N ARG A 78 -1.01 -5.54 15.25
CA ARG A 78 0.03 -6.09 14.36
C ARG A 78 1.22 -6.63 15.14
N ILE A 79 1.65 -5.93 16.20
CA ILE A 79 2.74 -6.36 17.07
C ILE A 79 2.29 -7.55 17.91
N SER A 80 1.08 -7.50 18.47
CA SER A 80 0.49 -8.61 19.21
C SER A 80 0.34 -9.87 18.34
N TYR A 81 -0.01 -9.69 17.07
CA TYR A 81 -0.09 -10.79 16.12
C TYR A 81 1.29 -11.38 15.80
N LEU A 82 2.28 -10.51 15.58
CA LEU A 82 3.66 -10.90 15.27
C LEU A 82 4.36 -11.64 16.43
N ALA A 83 3.95 -11.41 17.66
CA ALA A 83 4.49 -12.12 18.84
C ALA A 83 4.32 -13.65 18.75
N LYS A 84 3.42 -14.16 17.90
CA LYS A 84 3.27 -15.59 17.60
C LYS A 84 4.39 -16.16 16.72
N TYR A 85 5.24 -15.32 16.17
CA TYR A 85 6.29 -15.66 15.20
C TYR A 85 7.67 -15.15 15.67
N PRO A 86 8.25 -15.73 16.73
CA PRO A 86 9.46 -15.22 17.39
C PRO A 86 10.70 -15.17 16.50
N ASN A 87 10.71 -15.92 15.40
CA ASN A 87 11.85 -15.97 14.47
C ASN A 87 11.83 -14.84 13.42
N ILE A 88 10.79 -14.00 13.39
CA ILE A 88 10.72 -12.89 12.45
C ILE A 88 11.46 -11.69 13.03
N LYS A 89 12.49 -11.23 12.31
CA LYS A 89 13.18 -9.97 12.62
C LYS A 89 12.35 -8.80 12.10
N TYR A 90 12.02 -7.86 12.97
CA TYR A 90 11.22 -6.70 12.58
C TYR A 90 11.69 -5.40 13.22
N GLU A 91 11.38 -4.31 12.55
CA GLU A 91 11.41 -2.94 13.07
C GLU A 91 10.02 -2.34 13.03
N TYR A 92 9.70 -1.47 14.00
CA TYR A 92 8.38 -0.86 14.12
C TYR A 92 8.49 0.65 14.29
N ASN A 93 7.84 1.40 13.39
CA ASN A 93 7.73 2.85 13.50
C ASN A 93 6.27 3.31 13.36
N PRO A 94 5.54 3.47 14.47
CA PRO A 94 4.14 3.91 14.46
C PRO A 94 3.94 5.40 14.23
N SER A 95 5.00 6.22 14.28
CA SER A 95 4.88 7.69 14.27
C SER A 95 4.56 8.30 12.90
N LEU A 96 4.63 7.50 11.83
CA LEU A 96 4.40 7.94 10.47
C LEU A 96 2.90 8.11 10.21
N LYS A 97 2.49 9.30 9.76
CA LYS A 97 1.07 9.71 9.74
C LYS A 97 0.35 9.44 8.42
N ASN A 98 1.08 9.28 7.33
CA ASN A 98 0.53 9.09 6.00
C ASN A 98 1.50 8.33 5.08
N THR A 99 1.01 7.86 3.95
CA THR A 99 1.77 7.05 3.00
C THR A 99 3.03 7.73 2.46
N ALA A 100 3.02 9.05 2.31
CA ALA A 100 4.21 9.78 1.82
C ALA A 100 5.31 9.78 2.89
N ASP A 101 4.96 10.06 4.16
CA ASP A 101 5.90 10.00 5.28
C ASP A 101 6.49 8.58 5.41
N GLU A 102 5.65 7.55 5.25
CA GLU A 102 6.08 6.15 5.27
C GLU A 102 7.09 5.87 4.15
N LEU A 103 6.81 6.27 2.90
CA LEU A 103 7.71 6.04 1.78
C LEU A 103 9.03 6.81 1.90
N ILE A 104 9.01 8.07 2.39
CA ILE A 104 10.21 8.83 2.67
C ILE A 104 11.07 8.12 3.71
N PHE A 105 10.45 7.62 4.79
CA PHE A 105 11.14 6.86 5.82
C PHE A 105 11.71 5.54 5.28
N ILE A 106 10.93 4.78 4.51
CA ILE A 106 11.35 3.55 3.86
C ILE A 106 12.59 3.81 2.97
N LYS A 107 12.57 4.87 2.16
CA LYS A 107 13.72 5.25 1.32
C LYS A 107 14.99 5.50 2.14
N LYS A 108 14.86 6.10 3.33
CA LYS A 108 15.98 6.30 4.26
C LYS A 108 16.52 4.95 4.78
N ILE A 109 15.63 4.03 5.18
CA ILE A 109 16.02 2.67 5.63
C ILE A 109 16.75 1.91 4.51
N ILE A 110 16.21 1.94 3.30
CA ILE A 110 16.83 1.33 2.11
C ILE A 110 18.25 1.85 1.90
N LYS A 111 18.43 3.18 1.92
CA LYS A 111 19.73 3.83 1.72
C LYS A 111 20.71 3.45 2.83
N ASN A 112 20.30 3.47 4.09
CA ASN A 112 21.17 3.18 5.23
C ASN A 112 21.65 1.73 5.26
N ASN A 113 20.82 0.78 4.79
CA ASN A 113 21.12 -0.65 4.78
C ASN A 113 21.58 -1.15 3.40
N ASN A 114 21.66 -0.26 2.41
CA ASN A 114 22.03 -0.58 1.02
C ASN A 114 21.15 -1.64 0.36
N TYR A 115 19.87 -1.74 0.74
CA TYR A 115 18.92 -2.65 0.10
C TYR A 115 18.68 -2.26 -1.36
N LYS A 116 18.49 -3.25 -2.21
CA LYS A 116 18.22 -3.08 -3.66
C LYS A 116 16.80 -3.46 -4.03
N SER A 117 16.13 -4.26 -3.22
CA SER A 117 14.79 -4.76 -3.49
C SER A 117 13.90 -4.69 -2.27
N ILE A 118 12.65 -4.27 -2.47
CA ILE A 118 11.64 -4.17 -1.42
C ILE A 118 10.30 -4.70 -1.88
N THR A 119 9.55 -5.28 -0.94
CA THR A 119 8.12 -5.55 -1.10
C THR A 119 7.31 -4.67 -0.15
N ILE A 120 6.34 -3.93 -0.67
CA ILE A 120 5.39 -3.15 0.13
C ILE A 120 4.04 -3.87 0.14
N VAL A 121 3.55 -4.17 1.32
CA VAL A 121 2.24 -4.81 1.54
C VAL A 121 1.22 -3.76 1.97
N SER A 122 0.10 -3.68 1.25
CA SER A 122 -0.99 -2.74 1.52
C SER A 122 -2.34 -3.29 1.05
N ASP A 123 -3.41 -2.49 1.13
CA ASP A 123 -4.68 -2.89 0.54
C ASP A 123 -4.64 -2.76 -0.99
N PRO A 124 -5.34 -3.63 -1.74
CA PRO A 124 -5.23 -3.68 -3.20
C PRO A 124 -5.62 -2.37 -3.90
N TYR A 125 -6.69 -1.71 -3.47
CA TYR A 125 -7.11 -0.42 -4.03
C TYR A 125 -6.13 0.74 -3.78
N HIS A 126 -5.17 0.56 -2.86
CA HIS A 126 -4.16 1.54 -2.48
C HIS A 126 -2.85 1.42 -3.28
N THR A 127 -2.65 0.30 -3.99
CA THR A 127 -1.36 -0.04 -4.62
C THR A 127 -0.93 0.96 -5.68
N ARG A 128 -1.85 1.50 -6.49
CA ARG A 128 -1.54 2.55 -7.48
C ARG A 128 -1.02 3.83 -6.84
N ARG A 129 -1.59 4.28 -5.72
CA ARG A 129 -1.11 5.48 -5.05
C ARG A 129 0.29 5.29 -4.46
N ILE A 130 0.60 4.09 -3.96
CA ILE A 130 1.95 3.74 -3.49
C ILE A 130 2.94 3.82 -4.64
N GLU A 131 2.62 3.23 -5.80
CA GLU A 131 3.48 3.29 -6.99
C GLU A 131 3.76 4.72 -7.44
N ILE A 132 2.71 5.54 -7.53
CA ILE A 132 2.82 6.95 -7.91
C ILE A 132 3.74 7.71 -6.96
N LEU A 133 3.53 7.58 -5.65
CA LEU A 133 4.38 8.23 -4.65
C LEU A 133 5.81 7.71 -4.66
N ALA A 134 6.01 6.40 -4.83
CA ALA A 134 7.35 5.82 -4.94
C ALA A 134 8.10 6.38 -6.17
N ASN A 135 7.41 6.59 -7.30
CA ASN A 135 7.97 7.22 -8.48
C ASN A 135 8.29 8.71 -8.23
N LEU A 136 7.40 9.46 -7.56
CA LEU A 136 7.66 10.86 -7.16
C LEU A 136 8.89 10.97 -6.24
N PHE A 137 9.11 10.00 -5.38
CA PHE A 137 10.27 9.94 -4.49
C PHE A 137 11.47 9.20 -5.11
N ASP A 138 11.51 9.02 -6.43
CA ASP A 138 12.65 8.49 -7.20
C ASP A 138 13.14 7.10 -6.75
N PHE A 139 12.27 6.20 -6.30
CA PHE A 139 12.65 4.83 -5.95
C PHE A 139 13.31 4.13 -7.14
N LYS A 140 12.63 4.14 -8.29
CA LYS A 140 13.13 3.52 -9.52
C LYS A 140 14.44 4.16 -10.01
N LYS A 141 14.52 5.49 -10.00
CA LYS A 141 15.75 6.21 -10.40
C LYS A 141 16.92 5.92 -9.45
N SER A 142 16.62 5.58 -8.19
CA SER A 142 17.64 5.17 -7.21
C SER A 142 18.03 3.68 -7.35
N GLY A 143 17.58 2.98 -8.37
CA GLY A 143 17.89 1.57 -8.63
C GLY A 143 17.21 0.60 -7.67
N ILE A 144 16.11 1.02 -7.03
CA ILE A 144 15.36 0.17 -6.10
C ILE A 144 14.32 -0.63 -6.88
N GLU A 145 14.39 -1.95 -6.77
CA GLU A 145 13.37 -2.87 -7.27
C GLU A 145 12.18 -2.89 -6.31
N LEU A 146 11.03 -2.40 -6.78
CA LEU A 146 9.81 -2.28 -5.99
C LEU A 146 8.80 -3.35 -6.40
N ASN A 147 8.35 -4.13 -5.43
CA ASN A 147 7.22 -5.05 -5.55
C ASN A 147 6.09 -4.56 -4.64
N ILE A 148 4.86 -4.43 -5.16
CA ILE A 148 3.70 -3.96 -4.40
C ILE A 148 2.65 -5.05 -4.37
N ILE A 149 2.27 -5.49 -3.18
CA ILE A 149 1.33 -6.60 -2.95
C ILE A 149 0.10 -6.09 -2.23
N GLY A 150 -1.07 -6.42 -2.79
CA GLY A 150 -2.37 -6.22 -2.14
C GLY A 150 -2.68 -7.33 -1.14
N THR A 151 -3.43 -6.99 -0.09
CA THR A 151 -4.04 -7.98 0.81
C THR A 151 -5.26 -8.63 0.17
N ASP A 152 -5.67 -9.78 0.69
CA ASP A 152 -6.86 -10.51 0.23
C ASP A 152 -8.11 -9.97 0.94
N LEU A 153 -8.72 -8.91 0.36
CA LEU A 153 -9.96 -8.32 0.85
C LEU A 153 -11.17 -8.98 0.19
N ASN A 154 -12.05 -9.59 0.98
CA ASN A 154 -13.22 -10.31 0.49
C ASN A 154 -14.27 -9.40 -0.20
N TRP A 155 -14.27 -8.11 0.10
CA TRP A 155 -15.17 -7.11 -0.47
C TRP A 155 -14.55 -6.32 -1.63
N TRP A 156 -13.27 -6.56 -1.97
CA TRP A 156 -12.61 -5.89 -3.08
C TRP A 156 -12.43 -6.84 -4.26
N ASN A 157 -12.98 -6.45 -5.40
CA ASN A 157 -12.70 -7.09 -6.69
C ASN A 157 -12.53 -6.00 -7.72
N LYS A 158 -11.33 -5.87 -8.29
CA LYS A 158 -10.97 -4.79 -9.21
C LYS A 158 -11.86 -4.70 -10.45
N SER A 159 -12.38 -5.83 -10.93
CA SER A 159 -13.25 -5.86 -12.13
C SER A 159 -14.72 -5.58 -11.80
N ASN A 160 -15.14 -5.72 -10.54
CA ASN A 160 -16.53 -5.61 -10.10
C ASN A 160 -16.70 -4.73 -8.86
N TYR A 161 -15.73 -3.86 -8.54
CA TYR A 161 -15.73 -3.02 -7.33
C TYR A 161 -17.02 -2.19 -7.18
N TYR A 162 -17.64 -1.80 -8.30
CA TYR A 162 -18.88 -1.02 -8.34
C TYR A 162 -20.12 -1.76 -7.83
N LYS A 163 -20.03 -3.07 -7.57
CA LYS A 163 -21.11 -3.87 -6.99
C LYS A 163 -21.11 -3.82 -5.45
N GLU A 164 -20.03 -3.34 -4.84
CA GLU A 164 -19.84 -3.32 -3.39
C GLU A 164 -19.67 -1.88 -2.89
N LYS A 165 -20.57 -1.40 -2.03
CA LYS A 165 -20.56 -0.01 -1.52
C LYS A 165 -19.26 0.38 -0.87
N LYS A 166 -18.64 -0.54 -0.13
CA LYS A 166 -17.35 -0.31 0.53
C LYS A 166 -16.23 -0.12 -0.48
N ALA A 167 -16.22 -0.92 -1.54
CA ALA A 167 -15.25 -0.83 -2.62
C ALA A 167 -15.41 0.47 -3.42
N ILE A 168 -16.64 0.89 -3.72
CA ILE A 168 -16.92 2.18 -4.36
C ILE A 168 -16.34 3.32 -3.52
N LYS A 169 -16.64 3.35 -2.20
CA LYS A 169 -16.13 4.38 -1.30
C LYS A 169 -14.58 4.40 -1.27
N ALA A 170 -13.95 3.23 -1.22
CA ALA A 170 -12.49 3.10 -1.26
C ALA A 170 -11.92 3.64 -2.57
N ALA A 171 -12.48 3.24 -3.71
CA ALA A 171 -12.04 3.68 -5.04
C ALA A 171 -12.13 5.20 -5.20
N PHE A 172 -13.25 5.81 -4.82
CA PHE A 172 -13.40 7.28 -4.86
C PHE A 172 -12.43 8.00 -3.92
N THR A 173 -12.22 7.46 -2.73
CA THR A 173 -11.28 8.04 -1.79
C THR A 173 -9.85 8.06 -2.37
N GLU A 174 -9.43 7.00 -3.04
CA GLU A 174 -8.12 6.95 -3.69
C GLU A 174 -8.05 7.87 -4.91
N LEU A 175 -9.13 7.95 -5.70
CA LEU A 175 -9.21 8.87 -6.84
C LEU A 175 -9.00 10.35 -6.43
N ILE A 176 -9.46 10.74 -5.24
CA ILE A 176 -9.24 12.10 -4.69
C ILE A 176 -7.82 12.23 -4.13
N LYS A 177 -7.30 11.21 -3.44
CA LYS A 177 -5.99 11.25 -2.80
C LYS A 177 -4.83 11.28 -3.80
N ILE A 178 -4.98 10.63 -4.96
CA ILE A 178 -3.92 10.59 -5.99
C ILE A 178 -3.54 12.00 -6.45
N PRO A 179 -4.45 12.84 -7.01
CA PRO A 179 -4.09 14.19 -7.44
C PRO A 179 -3.66 15.09 -6.27
N TYR A 180 -4.25 14.92 -5.08
CA TYR A 180 -3.81 15.66 -3.89
C TYR A 180 -2.32 15.44 -3.59
N ASN A 181 -1.82 14.21 -3.75
CA ASN A 181 -0.41 13.92 -3.52
C ASN A 181 0.50 14.58 -4.56
N PHE A 182 0.08 14.71 -5.82
CA PHE A 182 0.84 15.44 -6.85
C PHE A 182 0.95 16.93 -6.57
N ILE A 183 -0.05 17.51 -5.91
CA ILE A 183 -0.04 18.95 -5.57
C ILE A 183 0.83 19.19 -4.33
N LYS A 184 0.85 18.24 -3.41
CA LYS A 184 1.51 18.40 -2.12
C LYS A 184 3.01 18.09 -2.14
N TYR A 185 3.43 17.14 -2.97
CA TYR A 185 4.79 16.62 -3.05
C TYR A 185 5.39 16.75 -4.45
#